data_5ecbc04d3a91c25146ce11e3bfbc36c6
#
_entry.id   5ecbc04d3a91c25146ce11e3bfbc36c6
#
_cell.length_a   1.000
_cell.length_b   1.000
_cell.length_c   1.000
_cell.angle_alpha   90.00
_cell.angle_beta   90.00
_cell.angle_gamma   90.00
#
_symmetry.space_group_name_H-M   'P 1'
#
loop_
_entity.id
_entity.type
_entity.pdbx_description
1 polymer ?
#
loop_
_entity_poly.entity_id
_entity_poly.type
_entity_poly.pdbx_seq_one_letter_code
_entity_poly.pdbx_strand_id
1 'polypeptide(L)'
;SSEYKVIFVCAARHVGLALAKSAISIGKKIAFAFGCENADEIRLHYFAAKDYVKHNATGRDIKYKDGSRKVDNSVGDNVEIMITDIKSYLCAMNYMMAFNQSEPHKLITYWDEPTITMDKEEDDNHKYIHDNWSKNVIPNMVLSSATLPPRNLIYPIIQDFKSKFEDALDLEIISHDCNKSIPIVNKEGFVEMPHYICKTPSELDSCVENCLQFRTLFRYFDLKEITEFLFYLRGKNVAIDERYILENYFTCIDDINMNRIKENYLHVLSTMDPDVWEELQVDYSERRKKKY
;
A
#
# COMPACT_ATOMS: atom_id res chain seq x y z
N SER A 1 -7.36 15.32 14.89
CA SER A 1 -7.55 15.99 13.59
C SER A 1 -6.27 15.83 12.80
N SER A 2 -6.37 15.31 11.56
CA SER A 2 -5.20 15.29 10.68
C SER A 2 -4.87 16.75 10.34
N GLU A 3 -3.65 17.15 10.57
CA GLU A 3 -3.15 18.48 10.25
C GLU A 3 -3.14 18.74 8.74
N TYR A 4 -3.09 17.68 7.95
CA TYR A 4 -2.98 17.70 6.51
C TYR A 4 -4.28 17.26 5.82
N LYS A 5 -4.54 17.83 4.65
CA LYS A 5 -5.61 17.42 3.73
C LYS A 5 -5.00 16.82 2.46
N VAL A 6 -5.65 15.82 1.90
CA VAL A 6 -5.10 15.03 0.80
C VAL A 6 -5.94 15.16 -0.46
N ILE A 7 -5.29 15.33 -1.60
CA ILE A 7 -5.88 15.11 -2.92
C ILE A 7 -5.33 13.77 -3.42
N PHE A 8 -6.20 12.77 -3.47
CA PHE A 8 -5.86 11.44 -3.96
C PHE A 8 -6.21 11.34 -5.43
N VAL A 9 -5.19 11.21 -6.27
CA VAL A 9 -5.32 11.07 -7.72
C VAL A 9 -5.19 9.60 -8.09
N CYS A 10 -6.17 9.05 -8.77
CA CYS A 10 -6.14 7.66 -9.23
C CYS A 10 -6.53 7.56 -10.71
N ALA A 11 -5.86 6.67 -11.43
CA ALA A 11 -6.18 6.39 -12.81
C ALA A 11 -7.51 5.60 -12.96
N ALA A 12 -7.79 4.72 -12.00
CA ALA A 12 -8.94 3.84 -12.01
C ALA A 12 -9.96 4.24 -10.94
N ARG A 13 -11.17 4.61 -11.34
CA ARG A 13 -12.25 5.06 -10.45
C ARG A 13 -12.55 4.09 -9.30
N HIS A 14 -12.47 2.77 -9.54
CA HIS A 14 -12.74 1.77 -8.51
C HIS A 14 -11.75 1.80 -7.37
N VAL A 15 -10.48 2.18 -7.60
CA VAL A 15 -9.46 2.38 -6.57
C VAL A 15 -9.85 3.54 -5.66
N GLY A 16 -10.24 4.68 -6.24
CA GLY A 16 -10.73 5.83 -5.49
C GLY A 16 -11.97 5.52 -4.66
N LEU A 17 -12.92 4.73 -5.21
CA LEU A 17 -14.12 4.31 -4.47
C LEU A 17 -13.80 3.33 -3.34
N ALA A 18 -12.81 2.46 -3.49
CA ALA A 18 -12.35 1.56 -2.42
C ALA A 18 -11.72 2.36 -1.27
N LEU A 19 -10.86 3.35 -1.59
CA LEU A 19 -10.32 4.27 -0.60
C LEU A 19 -11.43 5.04 0.12
N ALA A 20 -12.41 5.56 -0.63
CA ALA A 20 -13.55 6.28 -0.09
C ALA A 20 -14.32 5.45 0.95
N LYS A 21 -14.60 4.18 0.63
CA LYS A 21 -15.29 3.27 1.54
C LYS A 21 -14.53 3.12 2.87
N SER A 22 -13.22 2.93 2.80
CA SER A 22 -12.36 2.83 3.99
C SER A 22 -12.31 4.14 4.76
N ALA A 23 -12.15 5.29 4.09
CA ALA A 23 -12.13 6.61 4.72
C ALA A 23 -13.44 6.95 5.42
N ILE A 24 -14.58 6.66 4.80
CA ILE A 24 -15.91 6.85 5.41
C ILE A 24 -16.08 6.00 6.67
N SER A 25 -15.62 4.75 6.65
CA SER A 25 -15.76 3.84 7.80
C SER A 25 -15.06 4.35 9.06
N ILE A 26 -14.02 5.17 8.91
CA ILE A 26 -13.29 5.84 10.01
C ILE A 26 -13.71 7.31 10.20
N GLY A 27 -14.81 7.71 9.58
CA GLY A 27 -15.42 9.03 9.76
C GLY A 27 -14.69 10.18 9.07
N LYS A 28 -13.86 9.91 8.06
CA LYS A 28 -13.20 10.95 7.28
C LYS A 28 -14.17 11.68 6.36
N LYS A 29 -13.94 12.99 6.21
CA LYS A 29 -14.75 13.90 5.38
C LYS A 29 -14.18 13.91 3.95
N ILE A 30 -14.91 13.34 3.03
CA ILE A 30 -14.44 13.14 1.66
C ILE A 30 -15.24 13.89 0.63
N ALA A 31 -14.62 14.19 -0.52
CA ALA A 31 -15.25 14.68 -1.72
C ALA A 31 -14.72 13.92 -2.95
N PHE A 32 -15.48 14.00 -4.03
CA PHE A 32 -15.19 13.33 -5.30
C PHE A 32 -15.18 14.33 -6.45
N ALA A 33 -14.14 14.27 -7.27
CA ALA A 33 -13.98 14.98 -8.52
C ALA A 33 -13.67 13.99 -9.65
N PHE A 34 -14.67 13.27 -10.11
CA PHE A 34 -14.53 12.33 -11.23
C PHE A 34 -15.23 12.84 -12.48
N GLY A 35 -14.46 13.09 -13.54
CA GLY A 35 -14.97 13.65 -14.79
C GLY A 35 -15.48 15.08 -14.63
N CYS A 36 -14.92 15.82 -13.66
CA CYS A 36 -15.29 17.20 -13.40
C CYS A 36 -14.42 18.15 -14.21
N GLU A 37 -15.05 19.08 -14.89
CA GLU A 37 -14.40 20.23 -15.54
C GLU A 37 -14.50 21.47 -14.66
N ASN A 38 -15.54 21.57 -13.86
CA ASN A 38 -15.86 22.73 -13.04
C ASN A 38 -16.10 22.32 -11.56
N ALA A 39 -15.92 23.29 -10.67
CA ALA A 39 -16.03 23.09 -9.22
C ALA A 39 -17.45 22.69 -8.75
N ASP A 40 -18.48 23.11 -9.48
CA ASP A 40 -19.88 22.78 -9.19
C ASP A 40 -20.25 21.31 -9.48
N GLU A 41 -19.40 20.60 -10.24
CA GLU A 41 -19.55 19.17 -10.51
C GLU A 41 -18.95 18.29 -9.41
N ILE A 42 -18.12 18.87 -8.53
CA ILE A 42 -17.54 18.16 -7.38
C ILE A 42 -18.64 17.69 -6.44
N ARG A 43 -18.52 16.47 -5.92
CA ARG A 43 -19.52 15.85 -5.04
C ARG A 43 -18.93 15.64 -3.65
N LEU A 44 -19.51 16.34 -2.66
CA LEU A 44 -19.16 16.15 -1.26
C LEU A 44 -19.95 14.97 -0.68
N HIS A 45 -19.27 14.11 0.06
CA HIS A 45 -19.97 13.19 0.95
C HIS A 45 -20.61 13.98 2.09
N TYR A 46 -21.79 13.55 2.55
CA TYR A 46 -22.57 14.30 3.55
C TYR A 46 -21.81 14.59 4.86
N PHE A 47 -20.78 13.78 5.22
CA PHE A 47 -19.90 14.08 6.37
C PHE A 47 -19.05 15.34 6.15
N ALA A 48 -18.79 15.72 4.92
CA ALA A 48 -18.04 16.92 4.57
C ALA A 48 -18.92 18.17 4.45
N ALA A 49 -20.24 18.02 4.50
CA ALA A 49 -21.15 19.16 4.44
C ALA A 49 -20.93 20.13 5.60
N LYS A 50 -21.05 21.44 5.32
CA LYS A 50 -20.86 22.49 6.34
C LYS A 50 -21.79 22.33 7.53
N ASP A 51 -23.05 21.97 7.29
CA ASP A 51 -24.09 21.86 8.30
C ASP A 51 -24.26 20.43 8.85
N TYR A 52 -23.27 19.54 8.59
CA TYR A 52 -23.30 18.20 9.12
C TYR A 52 -23.12 18.19 10.63
N VAL A 53 -24.18 17.80 11.35
CA VAL A 53 -24.16 17.57 12.78
C VAL A 53 -24.26 16.08 13.05
N LYS A 54 -23.23 15.50 13.71
CA LYS A 54 -23.26 14.11 14.13
C LYS A 54 -24.27 13.96 15.28
N HIS A 55 -25.49 13.51 14.96
CA HIS A 55 -26.45 13.13 15.98
C HIS A 55 -25.99 11.82 16.65
N ASN A 56 -25.50 11.92 17.89
CA ASN A 56 -25.25 10.75 18.69
C ASN A 56 -26.57 10.00 18.95
N ALA A 57 -26.57 8.70 18.64
CA ALA A 57 -27.41 7.66 19.21
C ALA A 57 -28.66 7.15 18.48
N THR A 58 -29.15 7.66 17.39
CA THR A 58 -30.41 7.10 16.84
C THR A 58 -30.45 6.71 15.38
N GLY A 59 -29.36 6.68 14.65
CA GLY A 59 -29.30 6.10 13.27
C GLY A 59 -30.40 6.59 12.28
N ARG A 60 -31.01 7.73 12.54
CA ARG A 60 -32.06 8.28 11.67
C ARG A 60 -31.46 9.29 10.70
N ASP A 61 -31.91 9.21 9.46
CA ASP A 61 -31.51 10.04 8.34
C ASP A 61 -31.41 11.52 8.71
N ILE A 62 -30.29 12.13 8.32
CA ILE A 62 -30.09 13.58 8.41
C ILE A 62 -31.10 14.23 7.48
N LYS A 63 -32.08 14.91 8.08
CA LYS A 63 -32.98 15.80 7.33
C LYS A 63 -32.29 17.16 7.18
N TYR A 64 -31.94 17.53 5.97
CA TYR A 64 -31.57 18.90 5.66
C TYR A 64 -32.78 19.82 5.91
N LYS A 65 -32.50 21.08 6.34
CA LYS A 65 -33.55 22.04 6.66
C LYS A 65 -34.59 22.27 5.56
N ASP A 66 -34.22 22.03 4.32
CA ASP A 66 -35.08 22.24 3.13
C ASP A 66 -35.67 20.93 2.58
N GLY A 67 -35.47 19.80 3.24
CA GLY A 67 -35.91 18.49 2.76
C GLY A 67 -35.16 17.96 1.52
N SER A 68 -34.19 18.69 0.99
CA SER A 68 -33.35 18.26 -0.12
C SER A 68 -32.29 17.26 0.35
N ARG A 69 -32.00 16.29 -0.52
CA ARG A 69 -30.91 15.33 -0.29
C ARG A 69 -29.59 15.79 -0.92
N LYS A 70 -29.53 17.01 -1.45
CA LYS A 70 -28.34 17.53 -2.11
C LYS A 70 -27.42 18.17 -1.08
N VAL A 71 -26.16 17.74 -1.08
CA VAL A 71 -25.10 18.37 -0.30
C VAL A 71 -24.68 19.65 -1.01
N ASP A 72 -24.55 20.75 -0.27
CA ASP A 72 -24.00 21.99 -0.80
C ASP A 72 -22.51 21.83 -1.10
N ASN A 73 -22.14 21.86 -2.38
CA ASN A 73 -20.77 21.75 -2.84
C ASN A 73 -20.04 23.10 -2.84
N SER A 74 -20.72 24.20 -2.58
CA SER A 74 -20.12 25.54 -2.58
C SER A 74 -19.18 25.78 -1.39
N VAL A 75 -19.21 24.91 -0.38
CA VAL A 75 -18.39 25.03 0.85
C VAL A 75 -17.58 23.77 1.07
N GLY A 76 -16.29 23.87 0.78
CA GLY A 76 -15.32 22.75 0.86
C GLY A 76 -14.41 22.76 2.09
N ASP A 77 -14.61 23.66 3.05
CA ASP A 77 -13.71 23.84 4.22
C ASP A 77 -13.48 22.53 5.02
N ASN A 78 -14.50 21.71 5.09
CA ASN A 78 -14.48 20.47 5.85
C ASN A 78 -13.87 19.29 5.11
N VAL A 79 -13.57 19.39 3.81
CA VAL A 79 -13.02 18.28 3.05
C VAL A 79 -11.62 17.94 3.55
N GLU A 80 -11.41 16.69 4.00
CA GLU A 80 -10.11 16.17 4.43
C GLU A 80 -9.43 15.39 3.31
N ILE A 81 -10.22 14.67 2.48
CA ILE A 81 -9.71 13.89 1.36
C ILE A 81 -10.55 14.18 0.13
N MET A 82 -9.92 14.73 -0.90
CA MET A 82 -10.48 14.87 -2.23
C MET A 82 -10.01 13.69 -3.08
N ILE A 83 -10.95 12.93 -3.67
CA ILE A 83 -10.62 11.79 -4.52
C ILE A 83 -10.95 12.17 -5.96
N THR A 84 -9.97 12.10 -6.84
CA THR A 84 -10.07 12.58 -8.21
C THR A 84 -9.48 11.61 -9.22
N ASP A 85 -9.96 11.65 -10.46
CA ASP A 85 -9.27 11.05 -11.59
C ASP A 85 -8.21 12.01 -12.18
N ILE A 86 -7.39 11.48 -13.10
CA ILE A 86 -6.31 12.24 -13.74
C ILE A 86 -6.85 13.47 -14.47
N LYS A 87 -8.03 13.36 -15.14
CA LYS A 87 -8.60 14.45 -15.95
C LYS A 87 -9.12 15.60 -15.10
N SER A 88 -9.61 15.30 -13.90
CA SER A 88 -10.23 16.28 -12.99
C SER A 88 -9.26 16.82 -11.92
N TYR A 89 -7.99 16.41 -11.94
CA TYR A 89 -7.03 16.82 -10.91
C TYR A 89 -6.91 18.32 -10.75
N LEU A 90 -6.76 19.07 -11.83
CA LEU A 90 -6.62 20.55 -11.76
C LEU A 90 -7.87 21.22 -11.18
N CYS A 91 -9.06 20.71 -11.51
CA CYS A 91 -10.31 21.18 -10.92
C CYS A 91 -10.32 20.89 -9.39
N ALA A 92 -9.99 19.68 -8.99
CA ALA A 92 -9.91 19.28 -7.60
C ALA A 92 -8.85 20.09 -6.82
N MET A 93 -7.68 20.30 -7.41
CA MET A 93 -6.59 21.09 -6.83
C MET A 93 -7.05 22.54 -6.57
N ASN A 94 -7.60 23.20 -7.57
CA ASN A 94 -8.06 24.57 -7.45
C ASN A 94 -9.18 24.71 -6.40
N TYR A 95 -10.09 23.75 -6.36
CA TYR A 95 -11.13 23.70 -5.33
C TYR A 95 -10.53 23.59 -3.92
N MET A 96 -9.63 22.65 -3.70
CA MET A 96 -8.97 22.47 -2.40
C MET A 96 -8.12 23.69 -2.02
N MET A 97 -7.43 24.29 -2.98
CA MET A 97 -6.65 25.54 -2.75
C MET A 97 -7.55 26.70 -2.35
N ALA A 98 -8.73 26.86 -2.97
CA ALA A 98 -9.65 27.95 -2.65
C ALA A 98 -10.11 27.93 -1.19
N PHE A 99 -10.27 26.74 -0.59
CA PHE A 99 -10.66 26.56 0.81
C PHE A 99 -9.49 26.38 1.80
N ASN A 100 -8.24 26.46 1.33
CA ASN A 100 -7.05 26.29 2.16
C ASN A 100 -5.97 27.35 1.88
N GLN A 101 -6.39 28.56 1.48
CA GLN A 101 -5.49 29.66 1.11
C GLN A 101 -4.53 30.08 2.22
N SER A 102 -4.95 29.97 3.48
CA SER A 102 -4.11 30.32 4.64
C SER A 102 -3.00 29.30 4.92
N GLU A 103 -3.18 28.05 4.49
CA GLU A 103 -2.28 26.94 4.83
C GLU A 103 -2.06 25.99 3.64
N PRO A 104 -1.63 26.47 2.47
CA PRO A 104 -1.43 25.65 1.27
C PRO A 104 -0.39 24.54 1.47
N HIS A 105 0.56 24.76 2.39
CA HIS A 105 1.58 23.79 2.78
C HIS A 105 1.00 22.55 3.51
N LYS A 106 -0.25 22.61 3.97
CA LYS A 106 -0.95 21.46 4.56
C LYS A 106 -1.71 20.61 3.53
N LEU A 107 -1.67 20.99 2.26
CA LEU A 107 -2.20 20.16 1.18
C LEU A 107 -1.13 19.17 0.69
N ILE A 108 -1.54 17.93 0.46
CA ILE A 108 -0.71 16.88 -0.12
C ILE A 108 -1.43 16.32 -1.32
N THR A 109 -0.75 16.25 -2.46
CA THR A 109 -1.19 15.44 -3.59
C THR A 109 -0.59 14.04 -3.45
N TYR A 110 -1.44 13.03 -3.35
CA TYR A 110 -1.04 11.62 -3.44
C TYR A 110 -1.48 11.09 -4.79
N TRP A 111 -0.52 10.81 -5.66
CA TRP A 111 -0.78 10.30 -7.00
C TRP A 111 -0.48 8.81 -7.08
N ASP A 112 -1.53 8.04 -7.24
CA ASP A 112 -1.47 6.59 -7.36
C ASP A 112 -1.30 6.20 -8.84
N GLU A 113 -0.29 5.36 -9.10
CA GLU A 113 0.10 4.91 -10.44
C GLU A 113 0.32 6.06 -11.46
N PRO A 114 1.25 7.01 -11.19
CA PRO A 114 1.52 8.12 -12.11
C PRO A 114 2.13 7.67 -13.43
N THR A 115 2.64 6.43 -13.50
CA THR A 115 3.25 5.82 -14.69
C THR A 115 2.27 5.08 -15.58
N ILE A 116 0.97 5.12 -15.25
CA ILE A 116 -0.04 4.45 -16.06
C ILE A 116 -0.01 4.99 -17.49
N THR A 117 -0.11 4.09 -18.46
CA THR A 117 -0.05 4.37 -19.91
C THR A 117 1.30 4.84 -20.45
N MET A 118 2.36 4.90 -19.62
CA MET A 118 3.71 5.26 -20.09
C MET A 118 4.33 4.20 -21.01
N ASP A 119 3.76 3.00 -21.05
CA ASP A 119 4.10 1.90 -21.96
C ASP A 119 3.49 2.07 -23.36
N LYS A 120 2.59 3.06 -23.54
CA LYS A 120 1.95 3.36 -24.80
C LYS A 120 2.60 4.56 -25.47
N GLU A 121 2.79 4.50 -26.78
CA GLU A 121 3.35 5.59 -27.57
C GLU A 121 2.40 6.81 -27.58
N GLU A 122 1.09 6.56 -27.70
CA GLU A 122 0.04 7.59 -27.66
C GLU A 122 -1.10 7.16 -26.73
N ASP A 123 -1.48 8.01 -25.79
CA ASP A 123 -2.65 7.85 -24.92
C ASP A 123 -3.20 9.23 -24.54
N ASP A 124 -4.51 9.38 -24.51
CA ASP A 124 -5.21 10.62 -24.17
C ASP A 124 -4.80 11.16 -22.78
N ASN A 125 -4.42 10.27 -21.86
CA ASN A 125 -4.01 10.66 -20.51
C ASN A 125 -2.65 11.36 -20.46
N HIS A 126 -1.76 11.17 -21.45
CA HIS A 126 -0.46 11.81 -21.46
C HIS A 126 -0.56 13.34 -21.39
N LYS A 127 -1.50 13.93 -22.14
CA LYS A 127 -1.76 15.36 -22.09
C LYS A 127 -2.19 15.80 -20.69
N TYR A 128 -3.10 15.07 -20.06
CA TYR A 128 -3.58 15.41 -18.72
C TYR A 128 -2.50 15.22 -17.67
N ILE A 129 -1.69 14.16 -17.75
CA ILE A 129 -0.55 13.93 -16.84
C ILE A 129 0.44 15.09 -16.95
N HIS A 130 0.80 15.50 -18.17
CA HIS A 130 1.70 16.63 -18.42
C HIS A 130 1.12 17.94 -17.88
N ASP A 131 -0.14 18.24 -18.19
CA ASP A 131 -0.84 19.44 -17.71
C ASP A 131 -0.92 19.48 -16.18
N ASN A 132 -1.26 18.37 -15.57
CA ASN A 132 -1.34 18.23 -14.10
C ASN A 132 0.02 18.50 -13.45
N TRP A 133 1.08 17.93 -14.01
CA TRP A 133 2.43 18.15 -13.52
C TRP A 133 2.86 19.60 -13.67
N SER A 134 2.71 20.17 -14.88
CA SER A 134 3.17 21.53 -15.21
C SER A 134 2.42 22.61 -14.42
N LYS A 135 1.10 22.43 -14.20
CA LYS A 135 0.21 23.39 -13.55
C LYS A 135 0.03 23.15 -12.06
N ASN A 136 0.67 22.11 -11.51
CA ASN A 136 0.60 21.83 -10.07
C ASN A 136 1.19 22.97 -9.24
N VAL A 137 0.44 23.42 -8.22
CA VAL A 137 0.86 24.47 -7.27
C VAL A 137 0.95 23.95 -5.83
N ILE A 138 0.75 22.64 -5.62
CA ILE A 138 0.85 22.02 -4.29
C ILE A 138 2.29 21.57 -4.05
N PRO A 139 2.96 22.05 -2.97
CA PRO A 139 4.37 21.77 -2.72
C PRO A 139 4.65 20.37 -2.17
N ASN A 140 3.64 19.68 -1.64
CA ASN A 140 3.80 18.34 -1.13
C ASN A 140 3.18 17.33 -2.09
N MET A 141 4.02 16.49 -2.69
CA MET A 141 3.58 15.48 -3.65
C MET A 141 4.15 14.11 -3.28
N VAL A 142 3.31 13.10 -3.30
CA VAL A 142 3.67 11.69 -3.17
C VAL A 142 3.33 11.00 -4.48
N LEU A 143 4.31 10.39 -5.12
CA LEU A 143 4.14 9.52 -6.27
C LEU A 143 4.26 8.07 -5.78
N SER A 144 3.24 7.26 -6.02
CA SER A 144 3.18 5.86 -5.58
C SER A 144 2.91 4.95 -6.76
N SER A 145 3.81 4.02 -7.02
CA SER A 145 3.62 2.99 -8.05
C SER A 145 4.48 1.78 -7.76
N ALA A 146 4.00 0.61 -8.19
CA ALA A 146 4.81 -0.61 -8.22
C ALA A 146 5.88 -0.59 -9.31
N THR A 147 5.71 0.26 -10.31
CA THR A 147 6.56 0.37 -11.52
C THR A 147 7.22 1.75 -11.65
N LEU A 148 7.37 2.48 -10.53
CA LEU A 148 8.04 3.77 -10.56
C LEU A 148 9.50 3.57 -11.02
N PRO A 149 9.96 4.31 -12.05
CA PRO A 149 11.33 4.21 -12.50
C PRO A 149 12.32 4.59 -11.39
N PRO A 150 13.52 4.02 -11.37
CA PRO A 150 14.53 4.38 -10.40
C PRO A 150 14.88 5.87 -10.49
N ARG A 151 15.27 6.45 -9.37
CA ARG A 151 15.48 7.88 -9.16
C ARG A 151 16.35 8.55 -10.22
N ASN A 152 17.38 7.86 -10.71
CA ASN A 152 18.26 8.39 -11.76
C ASN A 152 17.55 8.63 -13.10
N LEU A 153 16.50 7.86 -13.42
CA LEU A 153 15.71 8.03 -14.64
C LEU A 153 14.67 9.14 -14.53
N ILE A 154 14.14 9.39 -13.32
CA ILE A 154 13.16 10.46 -13.05
C ILE A 154 13.83 11.77 -12.57
N TYR A 155 15.16 11.83 -12.54
CA TYR A 155 15.90 13.00 -12.08
C TYR A 155 15.47 14.32 -12.74
N PRO A 156 15.21 14.40 -14.07
CA PRO A 156 14.71 15.63 -14.68
C PRO A 156 13.37 16.10 -14.09
N ILE A 157 12.47 15.16 -13.77
CA ILE A 157 11.17 15.46 -13.15
C ILE A 157 11.37 16.02 -11.74
N ILE A 158 12.28 15.41 -10.97
CA ILE A 158 12.64 15.90 -9.64
C ILE A 158 13.20 17.31 -9.68
N GLN A 159 14.08 17.61 -10.67
CA GLN A 159 14.64 18.94 -10.83
C GLN A 159 13.59 19.97 -11.25
N ASP A 160 12.67 19.61 -12.14
CA ASP A 160 11.54 20.48 -12.50
C ASP A 160 10.68 20.82 -11.28
N PHE A 161 10.37 19.83 -10.45
CA PHE A 161 9.61 20.04 -9.19
C PHE A 161 10.36 20.99 -8.24
N LYS A 162 11.66 20.76 -8.02
CA LYS A 162 12.51 21.62 -7.19
C LYS A 162 12.66 23.05 -7.73
N SER A 163 12.58 23.23 -9.03
CA SER A 163 12.61 24.57 -9.62
C SER A 163 11.34 25.38 -9.33
N LYS A 164 10.21 24.69 -9.10
CA LYS A 164 8.93 25.32 -8.70
C LYS A 164 8.84 25.57 -7.21
N PHE A 165 9.48 24.72 -6.40
CA PHE A 165 9.42 24.77 -4.95
C PHE A 165 10.84 24.72 -4.37
N GLU A 166 11.41 25.87 -4.07
CA GLU A 166 12.84 26.05 -3.72
C GLU A 166 13.31 25.18 -2.54
N ASP A 167 12.45 24.97 -1.54
CA ASP A 167 12.77 24.17 -0.35
C ASP A 167 12.33 22.69 -0.45
N ALA A 168 11.97 22.21 -1.64
CA ALA A 168 11.47 20.86 -1.80
C ALA A 168 12.56 19.82 -1.54
N LEU A 169 12.28 18.96 -0.57
CA LEU A 169 13.06 17.76 -0.30
C LEU A 169 12.55 16.61 -1.17
N ASP A 170 13.48 15.78 -1.59
CA ASP A 170 13.22 14.61 -2.39
C ASP A 170 13.57 13.37 -1.57
N LEU A 171 12.56 12.58 -1.27
CA LEU A 171 12.65 11.37 -0.46
C LEU A 171 12.18 10.17 -1.29
N GLU A 172 12.98 9.11 -1.28
CA GLU A 172 12.63 7.84 -1.90
C GLU A 172 12.36 6.79 -0.81
N ILE A 173 11.21 6.15 -0.88
CA ILE A 173 10.82 5.05 0.01
C ILE A 173 10.60 3.82 -0.86
N ILE A 174 11.48 2.84 -0.71
CA ILE A 174 11.32 1.54 -1.37
C ILE A 174 10.78 0.57 -0.32
N SER A 175 9.55 0.08 -0.55
CA SER A 175 8.95 -0.91 0.33
C SER A 175 8.83 -2.24 -0.41
N HIS A 176 9.33 -3.27 0.23
CA HIS A 176 9.13 -4.66 -0.17
C HIS A 176 8.05 -5.34 0.69
N ASP A 177 7.35 -4.58 1.50
CA ASP A 177 6.33 -5.09 2.40
C ASP A 177 5.16 -5.66 1.62
N CYS A 178 4.92 -6.94 1.82
CA CYS A 178 3.80 -7.65 1.25
C CYS A 178 2.83 -8.06 2.35
N ASN A 179 1.74 -7.32 2.49
CA ASN A 179 0.69 -7.61 3.48
C ASN A 179 -0.26 -8.75 3.05
N LYS A 180 0.01 -9.37 1.91
CA LYS A 180 -0.76 -10.52 1.41
C LYS A 180 0.18 -11.61 0.97
N SER A 181 -0.10 -12.83 1.39
CA SER A 181 0.56 -14.03 0.87
C SER A 181 -0.30 -14.66 -0.22
N ILE A 182 0.31 -14.96 -1.35
CA ILE A 182 -0.30 -15.68 -2.48
C ILE A 182 0.53 -16.97 -2.64
N PRO A 183 0.19 -18.05 -1.92
CA PRO A 183 1.03 -19.24 -1.91
C PRO A 183 1.08 -19.89 -3.29
N ILE A 184 2.24 -20.39 -3.64
CA ILE A 184 2.40 -21.26 -4.80
C ILE A 184 1.88 -22.65 -4.39
N VAL A 185 1.03 -23.23 -5.20
CA VAL A 185 0.51 -24.57 -4.98
C VAL A 185 0.90 -25.50 -6.13
N ASN A 186 1.16 -26.75 -5.80
CA ASN A 186 1.41 -27.79 -6.80
C ASN A 186 0.11 -28.29 -7.45
N LYS A 187 0.23 -29.25 -8.37
CA LYS A 187 -0.91 -29.80 -9.11
C LYS A 187 -1.94 -30.52 -8.20
N GLU A 188 -1.52 -30.96 -7.04
CA GLU A 188 -2.35 -31.63 -6.04
C GLU A 188 -2.98 -30.63 -5.05
N GLY A 189 -2.68 -29.33 -5.19
CA GLY A 189 -3.23 -28.28 -4.34
C GLY A 189 -2.44 -28.02 -3.04
N PHE A 190 -1.26 -28.62 -2.88
CA PHE A 190 -0.41 -28.37 -1.70
C PHE A 190 0.46 -27.13 -1.90
N VAL A 191 0.61 -26.36 -0.85
CA VAL A 191 1.50 -25.19 -0.84
C VAL A 191 2.96 -25.62 -0.99
N GLU A 192 3.69 -24.95 -1.87
CA GLU A 192 5.11 -25.15 -2.07
C GLU A 192 5.92 -24.08 -1.35
N MET A 193 6.91 -24.55 -0.59
CA MET A 193 7.81 -23.72 0.23
C MET A 193 9.23 -24.21 0.06
N PRO A 194 10.29 -23.41 0.31
CA PRO A 194 11.68 -23.85 0.23
C PRO A 194 11.95 -25.18 0.92
N HIS A 195 11.42 -25.40 2.10
CA HIS A 195 11.60 -26.65 2.83
C HIS A 195 10.86 -27.87 2.25
N TYR A 196 10.08 -27.70 1.17
CA TYR A 196 9.49 -28.82 0.41
C TYR A 196 10.16 -29.03 -0.94
N ILE A 197 10.51 -27.95 -1.63
CA ILE A 197 11.01 -28.02 -3.00
C ILE A 197 12.51 -28.30 -3.08
N CYS A 198 13.31 -27.80 -2.12
CA CYS A 198 14.75 -28.04 -2.08
C CYS A 198 15.04 -29.45 -1.55
N LYS A 199 15.82 -30.23 -2.29
CA LYS A 199 16.14 -31.62 -1.95
C LYS A 199 17.51 -31.78 -1.34
N THR A 200 18.41 -30.85 -1.59
CA THR A 200 19.77 -30.86 -1.09
C THR A 200 20.07 -29.60 -0.29
N PRO A 201 21.00 -29.63 0.67
CA PRO A 201 21.42 -28.44 1.39
C PRO A 201 21.88 -27.30 0.48
N SER A 202 22.60 -27.60 -0.59
CA SER A 202 23.08 -26.62 -1.57
C SER A 202 21.95 -25.94 -2.33
N GLU A 203 20.90 -26.68 -2.70
CA GLU A 203 19.69 -26.08 -3.31
C GLU A 203 18.97 -25.16 -2.31
N LEU A 204 18.93 -25.58 -1.04
CA LEU A 204 18.32 -24.79 0.03
C LEU A 204 19.04 -23.46 0.23
N ASP A 205 20.37 -23.50 0.34
CA ASP A 205 21.20 -22.30 0.53
C ASP A 205 21.00 -21.32 -0.63
N SER A 206 21.09 -21.81 -1.86
CA SER A 206 20.87 -20.99 -3.06
C SER A 206 19.45 -20.38 -3.11
N CYS A 207 18.45 -21.16 -2.72
CA CYS A 207 17.07 -20.69 -2.64
C CYS A 207 16.88 -19.60 -1.58
N VAL A 208 17.45 -19.80 -0.40
CA VAL A 208 17.40 -18.83 0.71
C VAL A 208 18.11 -17.55 0.35
N GLU A 209 19.33 -17.61 -0.21
CA GLU A 209 20.06 -16.42 -0.66
C GLU A 209 19.26 -15.62 -1.68
N ASN A 210 18.68 -16.27 -2.69
CA ASN A 210 17.83 -15.62 -3.68
C ASN A 210 16.60 -14.96 -3.03
N CYS A 211 15.95 -15.63 -2.09
CA CYS A 211 14.79 -15.07 -1.41
C CYS A 211 15.14 -13.88 -0.53
N LEU A 212 16.28 -13.89 0.13
CA LEU A 212 16.76 -12.76 0.94
C LEU A 212 17.21 -11.57 0.06
N GLN A 213 17.80 -11.86 -1.10
CA GLN A 213 18.18 -10.84 -2.09
C GLN A 213 16.94 -10.20 -2.74
N PHE A 214 15.95 -11.02 -3.10
CA PHE A 214 14.73 -10.58 -3.78
C PHE A 214 13.52 -10.71 -2.86
N ARG A 215 13.41 -9.82 -1.89
CA ARG A 215 12.35 -9.81 -0.84
C ARG A 215 10.92 -9.78 -1.40
N THR A 216 10.73 -9.38 -2.63
CA THR A 216 9.44 -9.48 -3.33
C THR A 216 8.93 -10.92 -3.42
N LEU A 217 9.81 -11.92 -3.35
CA LEU A 217 9.46 -13.35 -3.29
C LEU A 217 8.70 -13.73 -2.01
N PHE A 218 8.82 -12.94 -0.95
CA PHE A 218 8.08 -13.16 0.31
C PHE A 218 6.57 -13.19 0.13
N ARG A 219 6.03 -12.58 -0.93
CA ARG A 219 4.61 -12.63 -1.26
C ARG A 219 4.09 -14.07 -1.54
N TYR A 220 4.99 -14.95 -1.95
CA TYR A 220 4.66 -16.34 -2.27
C TYR A 220 4.77 -17.28 -1.07
N PHE A 221 5.22 -16.80 0.06
CA PHE A 221 5.38 -17.59 1.27
C PHE A 221 4.08 -17.63 2.07
N ASP A 222 3.61 -18.84 2.34
CA ASP A 222 2.43 -19.05 3.18
C ASP A 222 2.80 -18.96 4.65
N LEU A 223 2.15 -18.06 5.38
CA LEU A 223 2.45 -17.79 6.78
C LEU A 223 2.09 -18.98 7.68
N LYS A 224 1.01 -19.72 7.33
CA LYS A 224 0.57 -20.88 8.09
C LYS A 224 1.60 -21.99 7.97
N GLU A 225 2.07 -22.30 6.76
CA GLU A 225 3.10 -23.32 6.55
C GLU A 225 4.41 -22.94 7.25
N ILE A 226 4.81 -21.67 7.24
CA ILE A 226 5.99 -21.19 7.99
C ILE A 226 5.83 -21.46 9.48
N THR A 227 4.73 -21.02 10.07
CA THR A 227 4.52 -21.14 11.52
C THR A 227 4.43 -22.60 11.94
N GLU A 228 3.75 -23.44 11.16
CA GLU A 228 3.67 -24.88 11.43
C GLU A 228 5.04 -25.55 11.35
N PHE A 229 5.88 -25.15 10.39
CA PHE A 229 7.25 -25.66 10.26
C PHE A 229 8.13 -25.25 11.45
N LEU A 230 8.12 -23.98 11.84
CA LEU A 230 8.89 -23.49 12.98
C LEU A 230 8.46 -24.16 14.29
N PHE A 231 7.16 -24.35 14.51
CA PHE A 231 6.66 -25.12 15.66
C PHE A 231 7.04 -26.59 15.61
N TYR A 232 7.08 -27.17 14.43
CA TYR A 232 7.54 -28.55 14.25
C TYR A 232 9.00 -28.70 14.65
N LEU A 233 9.91 -27.81 14.19
CA LEU A 233 11.32 -27.80 14.57
C LEU A 233 11.48 -27.70 16.10
N ARG A 234 10.72 -26.81 16.72
CA ARG A 234 10.70 -26.64 18.17
C ARG A 234 10.24 -27.94 18.88
N GLY A 235 9.19 -28.57 18.39
CA GLY A 235 8.66 -29.82 18.95
C GLY A 235 9.61 -31.01 18.81
N LYS A 236 10.51 -30.98 17.85
CA LYS A 236 11.58 -31.96 17.62
C LYS A 236 12.87 -31.63 18.37
N ASN A 237 12.93 -30.49 19.07
CA ASN A 237 14.14 -29.97 19.72
C ASN A 237 15.32 -29.83 18.73
N VAL A 238 15.05 -29.45 17.50
CA VAL A 238 16.11 -29.18 16.50
C VAL A 238 16.94 -28.02 16.97
N ALA A 239 18.27 -28.15 16.90
CA ALA A 239 19.19 -27.07 17.21
C ALA A 239 19.02 -25.93 16.19
N ILE A 240 18.58 -24.78 16.66
CA ILE A 240 18.44 -23.54 15.88
C ILE A 240 19.47 -22.56 16.46
N ASP A 241 20.12 -21.77 15.60
CA ASP A 241 21.01 -20.69 16.03
C ASP A 241 20.25 -19.76 17.01
N GLU A 242 20.85 -19.49 18.17
CA GLU A 242 20.23 -18.72 19.25
C GLU A 242 19.69 -17.36 18.79
N ARG A 243 20.29 -16.76 17.77
CA ARG A 243 19.86 -15.47 17.19
C ARG A 243 18.50 -15.54 16.51
N TYR A 244 18.10 -16.73 16.01
CA TYR A 244 16.89 -16.95 15.24
C TYR A 244 15.81 -17.74 15.99
N ILE A 245 16.06 -18.06 17.26
CA ILE A 245 15.01 -18.55 18.16
C ILE A 245 13.97 -17.43 18.31
N LEU A 246 12.69 -17.79 18.24
CA LEU A 246 11.58 -16.81 18.19
C LEU A 246 11.64 -15.80 19.34
N GLU A 247 11.96 -16.25 20.55
CA GLU A 247 12.05 -15.43 21.76
C GLU A 247 13.21 -14.41 21.72
N ASN A 248 14.27 -14.71 20.97
CA ASN A 248 15.43 -13.82 20.82
C ASN A 248 15.29 -12.92 19.59
N TYR A 249 14.67 -13.43 18.54
CA TYR A 249 14.49 -12.68 17.29
C TYR A 249 13.40 -11.61 17.38
N PHE A 250 12.32 -11.88 18.12
CA PHE A 250 11.23 -10.94 18.36
C PHE A 250 11.29 -10.42 19.79
N THR A 251 11.85 -9.24 19.97
CA THR A 251 12.06 -8.64 21.31
C THR A 251 10.80 -7.97 21.87
N CYS A 252 9.87 -7.59 20.99
CA CYS A 252 8.58 -7.04 21.39
C CYS A 252 7.46 -7.46 20.39
N ILE A 253 6.21 -7.28 20.83
CA ILE A 253 5.04 -7.63 20.01
C ILE A 253 4.97 -6.82 18.71
N ASP A 254 5.40 -5.56 18.72
CA ASP A 254 5.39 -4.67 17.56
C ASP A 254 6.38 -5.11 16.47
N ASP A 255 7.37 -5.91 16.85
CA ASP A 255 8.33 -6.51 15.91
C ASP A 255 7.73 -7.66 15.10
N ILE A 256 6.63 -8.24 15.56
CA ILE A 256 6.00 -9.40 14.93
C ILE A 256 5.16 -8.93 13.75
N ASN A 257 5.76 -8.96 12.56
CA ASN A 257 5.07 -8.72 11.30
C ASN A 257 5.38 -9.81 10.29
N MET A 258 4.57 -9.89 9.22
CA MET A 258 4.66 -10.97 8.22
C MET A 258 6.04 -11.09 7.59
N ASN A 259 6.70 -9.98 7.30
CA ASN A 259 8.00 -9.99 6.66
C ASN A 259 9.08 -10.48 7.60
N ARG A 260 9.08 -10.04 8.86
CA ARG A 260 10.06 -10.52 9.86
C ARG A 260 9.89 -11.99 10.18
N ILE A 261 8.64 -12.51 10.18
CA ILE A 261 8.40 -13.95 10.33
C ILE A 261 8.99 -14.72 9.14
N LYS A 262 8.82 -14.22 7.92
CA LYS A 262 9.38 -14.84 6.71
C LYS A 262 10.90 -14.77 6.65
N GLU A 263 11.48 -13.65 7.09
CA GLU A 263 12.95 -13.52 7.25
C GLU A 263 13.49 -14.49 8.29
N ASN A 264 12.88 -14.55 9.46
CA ASN A 264 13.27 -15.49 10.51
C ASN A 264 13.27 -16.94 10.00
N TYR A 265 12.19 -17.33 9.30
CA TYR A 265 12.10 -18.64 8.68
C TYR A 265 13.26 -18.93 7.72
N LEU A 266 13.62 -17.97 6.84
CA LEU A 266 14.75 -18.14 5.92
C LEU A 266 16.09 -18.24 6.66
N HIS A 267 16.29 -17.44 7.70
CA HIS A 267 17.50 -17.52 8.52
C HIS A 267 17.60 -18.84 9.29
N VAL A 268 16.48 -19.36 9.78
CA VAL A 268 16.46 -20.70 10.40
C VAL A 268 16.87 -21.75 9.38
N LEU A 269 16.38 -21.67 8.15
CA LEU A 269 16.76 -22.61 7.08
C LEU A 269 18.26 -22.51 6.74
N SER A 270 18.82 -21.30 6.61
CA SER A 270 20.22 -21.07 6.23
C SER A 270 21.24 -21.50 7.32
N THR A 271 20.79 -21.62 8.56
CA THR A 271 21.65 -22.00 9.69
C THR A 271 21.43 -23.43 10.15
N MET A 272 20.58 -24.17 9.46
CA MET A 272 20.25 -25.55 9.80
C MET A 272 21.41 -26.49 9.40
N ASP A 273 21.74 -27.43 10.28
CA ASP A 273 22.73 -28.46 10.00
C ASP A 273 22.29 -29.31 8.78
N PRO A 274 23.15 -29.52 7.76
CA PRO A 274 22.80 -30.30 6.58
C PRO A 274 22.31 -31.72 6.87
N ASP A 275 22.93 -32.41 7.85
CA ASP A 275 22.56 -33.78 8.22
C ASP A 275 21.16 -33.80 8.85
N VAL A 276 20.88 -32.80 9.70
CA VAL A 276 19.56 -32.61 10.31
C VAL A 276 18.52 -32.26 9.26
N TRP A 277 18.88 -31.48 8.25
CA TRP A 277 17.98 -31.11 7.15
C TRP A 277 17.48 -32.35 6.39
N GLU A 278 18.39 -33.27 6.01
CA GLU A 278 18.01 -34.47 5.27
C GLU A 278 17.03 -35.37 6.04
N GLU A 279 17.25 -35.56 7.35
CA GLU A 279 16.34 -36.30 8.22
C GLU A 279 14.95 -35.66 8.32
N LEU A 280 14.94 -34.33 8.51
CA LEU A 280 13.70 -33.56 8.66
C LEU A 280 12.87 -33.55 7.38
N GLN A 281 13.52 -33.52 6.21
CA GLN A 281 12.81 -33.50 4.93
C GLN A 281 11.92 -34.72 4.74
N VAL A 282 12.43 -35.89 5.08
CA VAL A 282 11.67 -37.14 4.96
C VAL A 282 10.48 -37.14 5.91
N ASP A 283 10.71 -36.90 7.20
CA ASP A 283 9.68 -36.94 8.24
C ASP A 283 8.58 -35.86 7.99
N TYR A 284 8.96 -34.63 7.64
CA TYR A 284 8.02 -33.55 7.42
C TYR A 284 7.19 -33.75 6.12
N SER A 285 7.79 -34.29 5.08
CA SER A 285 7.09 -34.62 3.83
C SER A 285 6.05 -35.73 4.03
N GLU A 286 6.35 -36.73 4.85
CA GLU A 286 5.36 -37.76 5.21
C GLU A 286 4.21 -37.22 6.04
N ARG A 287 4.52 -36.31 6.97
CA ARG A 287 3.51 -35.63 7.82
C ARG A 287 2.58 -34.77 6.96
N ARG A 288 3.10 -34.08 5.96
CA ARG A 288 2.30 -33.31 4.99
C ARG A 288 1.27 -34.17 4.27
N LYS A 289 1.67 -35.36 3.78
CA LYS A 289 0.77 -36.31 3.12
C LYS A 289 -0.37 -36.80 4.02
N LYS A 290 -0.14 -36.89 5.33
CA LYS A 290 -1.15 -37.33 6.28
C LYS A 290 -2.13 -36.22 6.71
N LYS A 291 -1.81 -34.95 6.45
CA LYS A 291 -2.60 -33.80 6.89
C LYS A 291 -3.72 -33.45 5.89
N TYR A 292 -3.58 -33.91 4.66
CA TYR A 292 -4.50 -33.71 3.54
C TYR A 292 -4.98 -35.07 3.04
#